data_b624c59be3b8ddd477f5af592fe3099d
#
_entry.id   b624c59be3b8ddd477f5af592fe3099d
#
_cell.length_a   1.000
_cell.length_b   1.000
_cell.length_c   1.000
_cell.angle_alpha   90.00
_cell.angle_beta   90.00
_cell.angle_gamma   90.00
#
_symmetry.space_group_name_H-M   'P 1'
#
loop_
_entity.id
_entity.type
_entity.pdbx_description
1 polymer ?
#
loop_
_entity_poly.entity_id
_entity_poly.type
_entity_poly.pdbx_seq_one_letter_code
_entity_poly.pdbx_strand_id
1 'polypeptide(L)'
;MKSRIRFVLPFVLFGAGPAVARDNQEFPVQWKVGTTYVQSMDMAQEMTMPGGQGGMQTQMTMKVRAVPQKGSKEGTTEVTMTYDAADMTLKMGGNEVPGGGEALKALVGKHVTSVFNADGTIVEIKDMEELLGDDPMLARMMNEDSMKQMVSQASLMGKPDRPVSPGDSWTFSVEYPMPMMKLAMKGKYTYEKDELVEGVECARLVLDGQLTMETDAGDDKKESDDPQAAQQLEMLKSMGFKVSESAITGVMHYDFALANVIKTEMDMSLTMTMKDPSTQQAMTLPMKTKVSNTLKAQAEK
;
A
#
# COMPACT_ATOMS: atom_id res chain seq x y z
N MET A 1 -1.73 -40.49 -59.58
CA MET A 1 -1.57 -40.86 -58.15
C MET A 1 -1.16 -39.64 -57.36
N LYS A 2 -2.09 -39.02 -56.59
CA LYS A 2 -1.80 -37.86 -55.74
C LYS A 2 -1.84 -38.36 -54.31
N SER A 3 -0.64 -38.47 -53.72
CA SER A 3 -0.47 -38.81 -52.29
C SER A 3 -0.84 -37.60 -51.42
N ARG A 4 -1.86 -37.69 -50.58
CA ARG A 4 -2.20 -36.74 -49.56
C ARG A 4 -1.54 -37.14 -48.24
N ILE A 5 -0.47 -36.46 -47.89
CA ILE A 5 0.14 -36.54 -46.53
C ILE A 5 -0.78 -35.79 -45.58
N ARG A 6 -1.42 -36.50 -44.63
CA ARG A 6 -2.15 -35.93 -43.50
C ARG A 6 -1.15 -35.69 -42.35
N PHE A 7 -0.82 -34.44 -42.10
CA PHE A 7 -0.18 -34.05 -40.86
C PHE A 7 -1.20 -34.17 -39.72
N VAL A 8 -1.01 -35.12 -38.81
CA VAL A 8 -1.68 -35.15 -37.52
C VAL A 8 -0.80 -34.39 -36.54
N LEU A 9 -1.24 -33.18 -36.17
CA LEU A 9 -0.65 -32.45 -35.04
C LEU A 9 -1.08 -33.14 -33.75
N PRO A 10 -0.17 -33.57 -32.85
CA PRO A 10 -0.55 -33.99 -31.54
C PRO A 10 -0.95 -32.74 -30.72
N PHE A 11 -2.22 -32.62 -30.40
CA PHE A 11 -2.72 -31.71 -29.37
C PHE A 11 -2.19 -32.23 -28.01
N VAL A 12 -1.11 -31.65 -27.52
CA VAL A 12 -0.67 -31.82 -26.13
C VAL A 12 -1.64 -31.01 -25.29
N LEU A 13 -2.66 -31.65 -24.78
CA LEU A 13 -3.47 -31.15 -23.67
C LEU A 13 -2.54 -31.05 -22.44
N PHE A 14 -2.01 -29.88 -22.17
CA PHE A 14 -1.53 -29.54 -20.84
C PHE A 14 -2.75 -29.53 -19.93
N GLY A 15 -3.05 -30.65 -19.34
CA GLY A 15 -3.99 -30.73 -18.23
C GLY A 15 -3.41 -29.90 -17.09
N ALA A 16 -4.05 -28.77 -16.80
CA ALA A 16 -3.88 -28.12 -15.52
C ALA A 16 -4.36 -29.14 -14.47
N GLY A 17 -3.42 -29.85 -13.87
CA GLY A 17 -3.70 -30.68 -12.70
C GLY A 17 -4.31 -29.78 -11.62
N PRO A 18 -5.20 -30.30 -10.76
CA PRO A 18 -5.71 -29.54 -9.64
C PRO A 18 -4.50 -29.06 -8.82
N ALA A 19 -4.45 -27.75 -8.55
CA ALA A 19 -3.47 -27.18 -7.66
C ALA A 19 -3.56 -27.96 -6.32
N VAL A 20 -2.48 -28.60 -5.92
CA VAL A 20 -2.44 -29.33 -4.65
C VAL A 20 -2.41 -28.29 -3.56
N ALA A 21 -3.48 -28.21 -2.76
CA ALA A 21 -3.56 -27.31 -1.63
C ALA A 21 -2.35 -27.52 -0.70
N ARG A 22 -1.69 -26.43 -0.35
CA ARG A 22 -0.51 -26.42 0.53
C ARG A 22 -0.95 -26.25 1.97
N ASP A 23 -0.65 -27.24 2.80
CA ASP A 23 -0.92 -27.17 4.23
C ASP A 23 0.25 -26.55 5.00
N ASN A 24 -0.04 -25.92 6.13
CA ASN A 24 0.96 -25.37 7.07
C ASN A 24 1.93 -24.38 6.44
N GLN A 25 1.41 -23.38 5.73
CA GLN A 25 2.21 -22.37 5.08
C GLN A 25 2.49 -21.17 5.98
N GLU A 26 3.69 -20.61 5.87
CA GLU A 26 4.07 -19.30 6.39
C GLU A 26 4.14 -18.30 5.23
N PHE A 27 3.91 -17.03 5.52
CA PHE A 27 3.95 -15.94 4.54
C PHE A 27 5.04 -14.91 4.89
N PRO A 28 6.33 -15.30 4.88
CA PRO A 28 7.41 -14.34 5.08
C PRO A 28 7.50 -13.38 3.89
N VAL A 29 7.84 -12.12 4.14
CA VAL A 29 8.21 -11.19 3.07
C VAL A 29 9.74 -11.13 3.00
N GLN A 30 10.30 -11.50 1.87
CA GLN A 30 11.76 -11.56 1.68
C GLN A 30 12.19 -10.88 0.40
N TRP A 31 13.35 -10.24 0.48
CA TRP A 31 14.02 -9.63 -0.66
C TRP A 31 15.22 -10.47 -1.07
N LYS A 32 15.21 -11.08 -2.24
CA LYS A 32 16.30 -11.92 -2.73
C LYS A 32 17.38 -11.09 -3.38
N VAL A 33 18.58 -11.16 -2.84
CA VAL A 33 19.78 -10.54 -3.43
C VAL A 33 20.03 -11.10 -4.84
N GLY A 34 20.40 -10.25 -5.80
CA GLY A 34 20.59 -10.62 -7.21
C GLY A 34 19.27 -10.67 -8.01
N THR A 35 18.19 -10.15 -7.46
CA THR A 35 16.90 -10.03 -8.13
C THR A 35 16.46 -8.58 -8.12
N THR A 36 16.17 -8.01 -9.27
CA THR A 36 15.53 -6.69 -9.36
C THR A 36 14.02 -6.86 -9.34
N TYR A 37 13.36 -6.13 -8.47
CA TYR A 37 11.89 -6.09 -8.38
C TYR A 37 11.37 -4.81 -9.00
N VAL A 38 10.31 -4.91 -9.77
CA VAL A 38 9.59 -3.76 -10.33
C VAL A 38 8.16 -3.80 -9.81
N GLN A 39 7.84 -2.81 -8.99
CA GLN A 39 6.51 -2.61 -8.45
C GLN A 39 5.79 -1.53 -9.26
N SER A 40 4.55 -1.81 -9.66
CA SER A 40 3.66 -0.85 -10.30
C SER A 40 2.40 -0.71 -9.45
N MET A 41 2.05 0.50 -9.12
CA MET A 41 0.88 0.84 -8.31
C MET A 41 -0.01 1.81 -9.08
N ASP A 42 -1.30 1.51 -9.12
CA ASP A 42 -2.36 2.38 -9.62
C ASP A 42 -3.36 2.62 -8.49
N MET A 43 -3.70 3.88 -8.26
CA MET A 43 -4.71 4.28 -7.28
C MET A 43 -5.71 5.22 -7.93
N ALA A 44 -6.99 4.96 -7.71
CA ALA A 44 -8.07 5.86 -8.07
C ALA A 44 -8.89 6.17 -6.82
N GLN A 45 -9.09 7.44 -6.53
CA GLN A 45 -9.86 7.91 -5.39
C GLN A 45 -10.95 8.88 -5.85
N GLU A 46 -12.14 8.71 -5.31
CA GLU A 46 -13.28 9.58 -5.52
C GLU A 46 -13.83 10.05 -4.17
N MET A 47 -14.02 11.34 -4.03
CA MET A 47 -14.65 11.95 -2.85
C MET A 47 -15.81 12.84 -3.33
N THR A 48 -16.97 12.65 -2.74
CA THR A 48 -18.14 13.48 -3.04
C THR A 48 -18.18 14.68 -2.08
N MET A 49 -18.24 15.88 -2.63
CA MET A 49 -18.33 17.11 -1.85
C MET A 49 -19.81 17.47 -1.61
N PRO A 50 -20.17 17.92 -0.40
CA PRO A 50 -21.53 18.38 -0.12
C PRO A 50 -21.87 19.67 -0.89
N GLY A 51 -23.16 19.90 -1.13
CA GLY A 51 -23.63 21.15 -1.78
C GLY A 51 -23.60 21.16 -3.30
N GLY A 52 -23.39 20.03 -3.98
CA GLY A 52 -23.45 19.94 -5.46
C GLY A 52 -22.26 20.62 -6.17
N GLN A 53 -21.19 20.95 -5.47
CA GLN A 53 -19.99 21.58 -6.05
C GLN A 53 -19.11 20.61 -6.83
N GLY A 54 -19.61 19.42 -7.16
CA GLY A 54 -18.84 18.35 -7.80
C GLY A 54 -17.99 17.57 -6.79
N GLY A 55 -17.39 16.49 -7.27
CA GLY A 55 -16.50 15.64 -6.46
C GLY A 55 -15.04 15.96 -6.70
N MET A 56 -14.19 15.45 -5.82
CA MET A 56 -12.75 15.38 -6.03
C MET A 56 -12.41 13.98 -6.54
N GLN A 57 -11.63 13.91 -7.61
CA GLN A 57 -11.11 12.67 -8.16
C GLN A 57 -9.59 12.75 -8.21
N THR A 58 -8.93 11.73 -7.69
CA THR A 58 -7.48 11.58 -7.77
C THR A 58 -7.16 10.28 -8.48
N GLN A 59 -6.28 10.36 -9.46
CA GLN A 59 -5.67 9.18 -10.09
C GLN A 59 -4.17 9.29 -9.88
N MET A 60 -3.54 8.22 -9.41
CA MET A 60 -2.11 8.14 -9.19
C MET A 60 -1.58 6.85 -9.80
N THR A 61 -0.47 6.98 -10.52
CA THR A 61 0.31 5.83 -11.00
C THR A 61 1.74 5.98 -10.52
N MET A 62 2.34 4.89 -10.09
CA MET A 62 3.72 4.89 -9.61
C MET A 62 4.43 3.60 -10.03
N LYS A 63 5.69 3.73 -10.41
CA LYS A 63 6.57 2.61 -10.71
C LYS A 63 7.84 2.74 -9.89
N VAL A 64 8.13 1.72 -9.09
CA VAL A 64 9.29 1.67 -8.21
C VAL A 64 10.12 0.45 -8.55
N ARG A 65 11.41 0.65 -8.71
CA ARG A 65 12.37 -0.43 -8.87
C ARG A 65 13.11 -0.64 -7.55
N ALA A 66 13.05 -1.87 -7.03
CA ALA A 66 13.72 -2.26 -5.81
C ALA A 66 14.86 -3.24 -6.12
N VAL A 67 16.06 -2.91 -5.64
CA VAL A 67 17.27 -3.70 -5.85
C VAL A 67 17.82 -4.12 -4.48
N PRO A 68 17.60 -5.38 -4.07
CA PRO A 68 18.15 -5.92 -2.84
C PRO A 68 19.63 -6.22 -2.99
N GLN A 69 20.42 -5.83 -1.98
CA GLN A 69 21.84 -6.12 -1.85
C GLN A 69 22.14 -6.68 -0.47
N LYS A 70 23.26 -7.38 -0.32
CA LYS A 70 23.72 -7.82 0.98
C LYS A 70 24.00 -6.57 1.84
N GLY A 71 23.42 -6.51 3.02
CA GLY A 71 23.61 -5.40 3.92
C GLY A 71 25.01 -5.33 4.49
N SER A 72 25.38 -4.17 4.99
CA SER A 72 26.66 -3.89 5.63
C SER A 72 26.83 -4.63 6.96
N LYS A 73 25.73 -4.95 7.64
CA LYS A 73 25.71 -5.78 8.85
C LYS A 73 25.36 -7.22 8.49
N GLU A 74 25.95 -8.18 9.19
CA GLU A 74 25.67 -9.60 9.00
C GLU A 74 24.18 -9.89 9.25
N GLY A 75 23.55 -10.69 8.37
CA GLY A 75 22.13 -11.04 8.46
C GLY A 75 21.15 -9.95 8.00
N THR A 76 21.66 -8.83 7.44
CA THR A 76 20.79 -7.78 6.89
C THR A 76 20.77 -7.77 5.37
N THR A 77 19.66 -7.23 4.81
CA THR A 77 19.50 -6.94 3.38
C THR A 77 19.20 -5.46 3.21
N GLU A 78 19.95 -4.78 2.38
CA GLU A 78 19.69 -3.40 1.97
C GLU A 78 18.89 -3.42 0.68
N VAL A 79 17.77 -2.71 0.65
CA VAL A 79 16.90 -2.62 -0.53
C VAL A 79 16.80 -1.17 -0.97
N THR A 80 17.45 -0.85 -2.08
CA THR A 80 17.37 0.48 -2.70
C THR A 80 16.15 0.54 -3.60
N MET A 81 15.21 1.42 -3.28
CA MET A 81 13.98 1.67 -4.02
C MET A 81 14.12 2.97 -4.80
N THR A 82 14.06 2.89 -6.13
CA THR A 82 14.14 4.04 -7.05
C THR A 82 12.78 4.26 -7.70
N TYR A 83 12.29 5.49 -7.70
CA TYR A 83 11.05 5.87 -8.36
C TYR A 83 11.31 6.06 -9.85
N ASP A 84 10.99 5.07 -10.67
CA ASP A 84 11.21 5.10 -12.12
C ASP A 84 10.13 5.93 -12.85
N ALA A 85 8.90 5.98 -12.31
CA ALA A 85 7.82 6.84 -12.78
C ALA A 85 6.86 7.17 -11.63
N ALA A 86 6.31 8.36 -11.65
CA ALA A 86 5.29 8.81 -10.72
C ALA A 86 4.45 9.89 -11.41
N ASP A 87 3.14 9.71 -11.41
CA ASP A 87 2.20 10.69 -11.97
C ASP A 87 0.93 10.74 -11.13
N MET A 88 0.35 11.93 -11.01
CA MET A 88 -0.90 12.14 -10.30
C MET A 88 -1.74 13.18 -11.04
N THR A 89 -3.00 12.87 -11.23
CA THR A 89 -4.01 13.80 -11.73
C THR A 89 -5.03 14.05 -10.64
N LEU A 90 -5.27 15.31 -10.32
CA LEU A 90 -6.30 15.77 -9.39
C LEU A 90 -7.36 16.53 -10.17
N LYS A 91 -8.63 16.15 -10.03
CA LYS A 91 -9.78 16.87 -10.59
C LYS A 91 -10.71 17.32 -9.48
N MET A 92 -11.21 18.54 -9.58
CA MET A 92 -12.20 19.11 -8.67
C MET A 92 -13.38 19.65 -9.49
N GLY A 93 -14.58 19.18 -9.20
CA GLY A 93 -15.78 19.54 -9.99
C GLY A 93 -15.68 19.16 -11.47
N GLY A 94 -14.93 18.12 -11.80
CA GLY A 94 -14.66 17.65 -13.17
C GLY A 94 -13.51 18.38 -13.89
N ASN A 95 -12.97 19.46 -13.33
CA ASN A 95 -11.83 20.20 -13.89
C ASN A 95 -10.50 19.74 -13.27
N GLU A 96 -9.48 19.62 -14.08
CA GLU A 96 -8.13 19.31 -13.60
C GLU A 96 -7.55 20.48 -12.79
N VAL A 97 -6.94 20.16 -11.64
CA VAL A 97 -6.28 21.14 -10.78
C VAL A 97 -4.82 21.27 -11.25
N PRO A 98 -4.41 22.44 -11.77
CA PRO A 98 -3.04 22.64 -12.21
C PRO A 98 -2.04 22.44 -11.07
N GLY A 99 -0.95 21.74 -11.35
CA GLY A 99 0.12 21.48 -10.36
C GLY A 99 -0.20 20.38 -9.35
N GLY A 100 -1.39 19.77 -9.39
CA GLY A 100 -1.81 18.76 -8.43
C GLY A 100 -0.93 17.49 -8.36
N GLY A 101 -0.09 17.26 -9.38
CA GLY A 101 0.80 16.10 -9.44
C GLY A 101 2.29 16.43 -9.41
N GLU A 102 2.69 17.69 -9.33
CA GLU A 102 4.09 18.09 -9.47
C GLU A 102 4.99 17.56 -8.35
N ALA A 103 4.48 17.57 -7.12
CA ALA A 103 5.21 17.02 -5.97
C ALA A 103 5.53 15.54 -6.14
N LEU A 104 4.61 14.75 -6.71
CA LEU A 104 4.84 13.33 -6.97
C LEU A 104 5.83 13.12 -8.12
N LYS A 105 5.76 13.93 -9.17
CA LYS A 105 6.73 13.91 -10.28
C LYS A 105 8.15 14.22 -9.82
N ALA A 106 8.31 15.05 -8.79
CA ALA A 106 9.61 15.38 -8.22
C ALA A 106 10.31 14.17 -7.55
N LEU A 107 9.60 13.07 -7.30
CA LEU A 107 10.19 11.84 -6.80
C LEU A 107 10.89 11.02 -7.91
N VAL A 108 10.58 11.26 -9.18
CA VAL A 108 11.15 10.47 -10.29
C VAL A 108 12.66 10.62 -10.32
N GLY A 109 13.36 9.48 -10.34
CA GLY A 109 14.81 9.39 -10.28
C GLY A 109 15.40 9.41 -8.87
N LYS A 110 14.62 9.83 -7.85
CA LYS A 110 15.06 9.75 -6.45
C LYS A 110 14.98 8.32 -5.93
N HIS A 111 15.74 8.06 -4.87
CA HIS A 111 15.76 6.75 -4.24
C HIS A 111 15.75 6.85 -2.71
N VAL A 112 15.41 5.74 -2.08
CA VAL A 112 15.50 5.52 -0.64
C VAL A 112 16.02 4.10 -0.40
N THR A 113 16.86 3.91 0.60
CA THR A 113 17.40 2.61 0.94
C THR A 113 16.88 2.17 2.30
N SER A 114 16.18 1.04 2.33
CA SER A 114 15.68 0.41 3.55
C SER A 114 16.56 -0.79 3.92
N VAL A 115 16.96 -0.89 5.19
CA VAL A 115 17.75 -2.00 5.72
C VAL A 115 16.82 -2.93 6.50
N PHE A 116 16.74 -4.18 6.06
CA PHE A 116 15.92 -5.22 6.66
C PHE A 116 16.75 -6.25 7.40
N ASN A 117 16.25 -6.73 8.54
CA ASN A 117 16.74 -7.96 9.17
C ASN A 117 16.28 -9.21 8.40
N ALA A 118 16.81 -10.37 8.77
CA ALA A 118 16.42 -11.65 8.19
C ALA A 118 14.94 -12.01 8.39
N ASP A 119 14.29 -11.47 9.41
CA ASP A 119 12.85 -11.65 9.68
C ASP A 119 11.94 -10.70 8.90
N GLY A 120 12.53 -9.79 8.09
CA GLY A 120 11.79 -8.80 7.29
C GLY A 120 11.47 -7.49 8.03
N THR A 121 11.96 -7.32 9.28
CA THR A 121 11.79 -6.05 9.99
C THR A 121 12.78 -4.99 9.49
N ILE A 122 12.35 -3.73 9.40
CA ILE A 122 13.21 -2.61 9.03
C ILE A 122 13.95 -2.10 10.26
N VAL A 123 15.27 -1.97 10.13
CA VAL A 123 16.14 -1.44 11.17
C VAL A 123 16.65 -0.03 10.88
N GLU A 124 16.71 0.35 9.61
CA GLU A 124 17.25 1.63 9.19
C GLU A 124 16.66 2.06 7.85
N ILE A 125 16.46 3.35 7.66
CA ILE A 125 16.15 3.95 6.37
C ILE A 125 17.22 5.00 6.09
N LYS A 126 17.84 4.91 4.92
CA LYS A 126 18.90 5.81 4.44
C LYS A 126 18.37 6.67 3.31
N ASP A 127 19.07 7.75 3.02
CA ASP A 127 18.82 8.63 1.86
C ASP A 127 17.48 9.39 1.93
N MET A 128 16.92 9.51 3.15
CA MET A 128 15.65 10.23 3.37
C MET A 128 15.74 11.72 3.01
N GLU A 129 16.87 12.36 3.31
CA GLU A 129 17.08 13.79 2.99
C GLU A 129 17.03 14.02 1.48
N GLU A 130 17.60 13.11 0.69
CA GLU A 130 17.53 13.18 -0.78
C GLU A 130 16.10 13.00 -1.30
N LEU A 131 15.34 12.09 -0.68
CA LEU A 131 13.95 11.87 -1.04
C LEU A 131 13.07 13.08 -0.76
N LEU A 132 13.21 13.66 0.44
CA LEU A 132 12.36 14.75 0.92
C LEU A 132 12.75 16.11 0.33
N GLY A 133 14.03 16.29 -0.01
CA GLY A 133 14.55 17.58 -0.46
C GLY A 133 14.37 18.66 0.61
N ASP A 134 14.24 19.91 0.16
CA ASP A 134 14.06 21.08 1.04
C ASP A 134 12.59 21.38 1.40
N ASP A 135 11.66 20.43 1.18
CA ASP A 135 10.24 20.65 1.51
C ASP A 135 9.98 20.41 3.01
N PRO A 136 9.75 21.45 3.82
CA PRO A 136 9.56 21.31 5.26
C PRO A 136 8.27 20.55 5.62
N MET A 137 7.26 20.58 4.74
CA MET A 137 5.99 19.91 4.95
C MET A 137 6.17 18.40 4.77
N LEU A 138 6.86 17.97 3.69
CA LEU A 138 7.20 16.57 3.47
C LEU A 138 8.10 16.03 4.58
N ALA A 139 9.10 16.79 5.01
CA ALA A 139 10.00 16.38 6.10
C ALA A 139 9.28 16.19 7.45
N ARG A 140 8.23 16.98 7.73
CA ARG A 140 7.40 16.79 8.94
C ARG A 140 6.47 15.59 8.84
N MET A 141 5.93 15.31 7.65
CA MET A 141 5.00 14.20 7.43
C MET A 141 5.71 12.84 7.31
N MET A 142 6.92 12.83 6.78
CA MET A 142 7.69 11.62 6.44
C MET A 142 9.02 11.60 7.20
N ASN A 143 8.99 11.72 8.53
CA ASN A 143 10.21 11.50 9.32
C ASN A 143 10.61 10.02 9.33
N GLU A 144 11.88 9.75 9.65
CA GLU A 144 12.45 8.38 9.62
C GLU A 144 11.68 7.39 10.50
N ASP A 145 11.27 7.80 11.69
CA ASP A 145 10.55 6.93 12.63
C ASP A 145 9.15 6.59 12.11
N SER A 146 8.42 7.56 11.56
CA SER A 146 7.11 7.34 10.94
C SER A 146 7.21 6.42 9.73
N MET A 147 8.24 6.60 8.90
CA MET A 147 8.50 5.74 7.75
C MET A 147 8.87 4.32 8.17
N LYS A 148 9.77 4.15 9.15
CA LYS A 148 10.11 2.83 9.70
C LYS A 148 8.88 2.12 10.23
N GLN A 149 8.06 2.82 11.00
CA GLN A 149 6.83 2.26 11.54
C GLN A 149 5.85 1.88 10.43
N MET A 150 5.64 2.74 9.44
CA MET A 150 4.74 2.48 8.31
C MET A 150 5.19 1.28 7.49
N VAL A 151 6.46 1.19 7.14
CA VAL A 151 6.99 0.06 6.32
C VAL A 151 7.07 -1.23 7.14
N SER A 152 7.45 -1.17 8.42
CA SER A 152 7.42 -2.34 9.32
C SER A 152 5.99 -2.88 9.44
N GLN A 153 5.02 -2.03 9.65
CA GLN A 153 3.62 -2.42 9.74
C GLN A 153 3.10 -2.96 8.41
N ALA A 154 3.43 -2.34 7.28
CA ALA A 154 3.07 -2.83 5.96
C ALA A 154 3.68 -4.21 5.66
N SER A 155 4.91 -4.46 6.09
CA SER A 155 5.59 -5.75 5.94
C SER A 155 4.96 -6.86 6.81
N LEU A 156 4.37 -6.49 7.95
CA LEU A 156 3.71 -7.42 8.86
C LEU A 156 2.21 -7.58 8.55
N MET A 157 1.65 -6.68 7.71
CA MET A 157 0.27 -6.80 7.28
C MET A 157 0.08 -8.13 6.53
N GLY A 158 -0.80 -8.93 7.06
CA GLY A 158 -1.14 -10.22 6.47
C GLY A 158 -0.25 -11.39 6.88
N LYS A 159 0.79 -11.19 7.72
CA LYS A 159 1.54 -12.32 8.27
C LYS A 159 0.73 -13.00 9.38
N PRO A 160 0.36 -14.30 9.22
CA PRO A 160 -0.26 -15.07 10.29
C PRO A 160 0.77 -15.33 11.40
N ASP A 161 0.29 -15.45 12.63
CA ASP A 161 1.08 -15.79 13.83
C ASP A 161 1.45 -17.29 13.92
N ARG A 162 0.85 -18.10 13.05
CA ARG A 162 1.07 -19.56 12.91
C ARG A 162 1.01 -19.98 11.45
N PRO A 163 1.57 -21.14 11.10
CA PRO A 163 1.33 -21.72 9.78
C PRO A 163 -0.15 -21.93 9.51
N VAL A 164 -0.60 -21.67 8.29
CA VAL A 164 -1.99 -21.75 7.86
C VAL A 164 -2.15 -22.57 6.60
N SER A 165 -3.36 -23.08 6.41
CA SER A 165 -3.80 -23.89 5.26
C SER A 165 -4.96 -23.20 4.55
N PRO A 166 -5.27 -23.56 3.30
CA PRO A 166 -6.47 -23.07 2.63
C PRO A 166 -7.73 -23.26 3.47
N GLY A 167 -8.51 -22.18 3.61
CA GLY A 167 -9.67 -22.08 4.51
C GLY A 167 -9.37 -21.42 5.85
N ASP A 168 -8.11 -21.35 6.28
CA ASP A 168 -7.73 -20.66 7.50
C ASP A 168 -7.83 -19.14 7.38
N SER A 169 -8.05 -18.50 8.51
CA SER A 169 -8.10 -17.03 8.60
C SER A 169 -7.32 -16.54 9.82
N TRP A 170 -6.80 -15.32 9.72
CA TRP A 170 -6.15 -14.63 10.84
C TRP A 170 -6.52 -13.15 10.83
N THR A 171 -6.49 -12.53 12.00
CA THR A 171 -6.79 -11.11 12.17
C THR A 171 -5.50 -10.29 12.19
N PHE A 172 -5.61 -9.04 11.81
CA PHE A 172 -4.54 -8.07 11.93
C PHE A 172 -5.09 -6.75 12.47
N SER A 173 -4.22 -5.98 13.09
CA SER A 173 -4.49 -4.61 13.52
C SER A 173 -3.23 -3.80 13.30
N VAL A 174 -3.35 -2.73 12.51
CA VAL A 174 -2.23 -1.83 12.19
C VAL A 174 -2.65 -0.41 12.52
N GLU A 175 -1.83 0.30 13.26
CA GLU A 175 -2.04 1.70 13.60
C GLU A 175 -1.03 2.56 12.84
N TYR A 176 -1.53 3.55 12.12
CA TYR A 176 -0.72 4.54 11.44
C TYR A 176 -0.73 5.83 12.26
N PRO A 177 0.36 6.16 12.94
CA PRO A 177 0.45 7.43 13.62
C PRO A 177 0.52 8.53 12.56
N MET A 178 -0.45 9.41 12.60
CA MET A 178 -0.45 10.63 11.81
C MET A 178 -0.32 11.81 12.77
N PRO A 179 0.29 12.91 12.35
CA PRO A 179 0.25 14.12 13.17
C PRO A 179 -1.21 14.46 13.50
N MET A 180 -1.59 14.45 14.77
CA MET A 180 -2.92 14.84 15.28
C MET A 180 -4.04 13.80 15.14
N MET A 181 -3.81 12.62 14.58
CA MET A 181 -4.83 11.56 14.50
C MET A 181 -4.17 10.18 14.46
N LYS A 182 -4.88 9.18 14.95
CA LYS A 182 -4.52 7.77 14.81
C LYS A 182 -5.42 7.14 13.76
N LEU A 183 -4.84 6.65 12.71
CA LEU A 183 -5.54 5.85 11.74
C LEU A 183 -5.26 4.38 12.08
N ALA A 184 -6.30 3.60 12.35
CA ALA A 184 -6.15 2.19 12.62
C ALA A 184 -6.90 1.38 11.56
N MET A 185 -6.22 0.39 11.00
CA MET A 185 -6.81 -0.60 10.11
C MET A 185 -6.87 -1.93 10.83
N LYS A 186 -8.06 -2.51 10.92
CA LYS A 186 -8.30 -3.82 11.53
C LYS A 186 -9.04 -4.69 10.54
N GLY A 187 -8.70 -5.96 10.50
CA GLY A 187 -9.36 -6.87 9.57
C GLY A 187 -8.95 -8.31 9.73
N LYS A 188 -9.38 -9.08 8.76
CA LYS A 188 -9.15 -10.50 8.66
C LYS A 188 -8.64 -10.83 7.26
N TYR A 189 -7.58 -11.61 7.18
CA TYR A 189 -7.17 -12.32 5.98
C TYR A 189 -7.73 -13.75 6.01
N THR A 190 -8.10 -14.23 4.85
CA THR A 190 -8.46 -15.65 4.64
C THR A 190 -7.59 -16.19 3.52
N TYR A 191 -6.85 -17.27 3.78
CA TYR A 191 -6.20 -18.06 2.73
C TYR A 191 -7.27 -18.89 2.04
N GLU A 192 -7.78 -18.42 0.90
CA GLU A 192 -8.92 -19.06 0.25
C GLU A 192 -8.52 -20.33 -0.50
N LYS A 193 -7.46 -20.24 -1.31
CA LYS A 193 -6.97 -21.33 -2.17
C LYS A 193 -5.64 -20.97 -2.80
N ASP A 194 -4.99 -21.97 -3.42
CA ASP A 194 -3.95 -21.73 -4.41
C ASP A 194 -4.55 -21.50 -5.79
N GLU A 195 -3.97 -20.59 -6.57
CA GLU A 195 -4.35 -20.37 -7.96
C GLU A 195 -3.17 -19.88 -8.81
N LEU A 196 -3.28 -20.02 -10.13
CA LEU A 196 -2.26 -19.56 -11.07
C LEU A 196 -2.50 -18.08 -11.44
N VAL A 197 -1.49 -17.25 -11.22
CA VAL A 197 -1.47 -15.84 -11.61
C VAL A 197 -0.30 -15.62 -12.57
N GLU A 198 -0.59 -15.26 -13.82
CA GLU A 198 0.43 -15.10 -14.87
C GLU A 198 1.38 -16.32 -15.01
N GLY A 199 0.89 -17.53 -14.72
CA GLY A 199 1.66 -18.78 -14.77
C GLY A 199 2.45 -19.11 -13.50
N VAL A 200 2.34 -18.31 -12.45
CA VAL A 200 2.95 -18.53 -11.13
C VAL A 200 1.90 -19.06 -10.16
N GLU A 201 2.21 -20.10 -9.44
CA GLU A 201 1.33 -20.65 -8.39
C GLU A 201 1.40 -19.81 -7.13
N CYS A 202 0.28 -19.21 -6.76
CA CYS A 202 0.16 -18.23 -5.66
C CYS A 202 -0.93 -18.65 -4.67
N ALA A 203 -0.71 -18.31 -3.40
CA ALA A 203 -1.80 -18.28 -2.44
C ALA A 203 -2.69 -17.06 -2.70
N ARG A 204 -4.00 -17.29 -2.82
CA ARG A 204 -5.01 -16.23 -2.87
C ARG A 204 -5.46 -15.90 -1.45
N LEU A 205 -5.14 -14.69 -1.02
CA LEU A 205 -5.48 -14.16 0.30
C LEU A 205 -6.59 -13.11 0.13
N VAL A 206 -7.73 -13.34 0.79
CA VAL A 206 -8.86 -12.40 0.77
C VAL A 206 -8.81 -11.54 2.02
N LEU A 207 -8.89 -10.23 1.84
CA LEU A 207 -8.94 -9.23 2.90
C LEU A 207 -10.37 -8.75 3.11
N ASP A 208 -10.80 -8.70 4.37
CA ASP A 208 -12.01 -8.04 4.83
C ASP A 208 -11.66 -7.23 6.08
N GLY A 209 -11.87 -5.92 6.06
CA GLY A 209 -11.42 -5.04 7.12
C GLY A 209 -12.15 -3.72 7.21
N GLN A 210 -11.76 -2.96 8.21
CA GLN A 210 -12.30 -1.64 8.51
C GLN A 210 -11.17 -0.67 8.85
N LEU A 211 -11.41 0.59 8.53
CA LEU A 211 -10.56 1.71 8.90
C LEU A 211 -11.25 2.51 10.00
N THR A 212 -10.55 2.77 11.07
CA THR A 212 -11.01 3.66 12.14
C THR A 212 -10.06 4.83 12.24
N MET A 213 -10.59 6.00 12.51
CA MET A 213 -9.81 7.21 12.72
C MET A 213 -10.19 7.78 14.09
N GLU A 214 -9.22 7.90 14.95
CA GLU A 214 -9.37 8.55 16.25
C GLU A 214 -8.57 9.85 16.20
N THR A 215 -9.24 10.97 16.46
CA THR A 215 -8.53 12.21 16.73
C THR A 215 -7.85 12.06 18.07
N ASP A 216 -6.54 12.16 18.09
CA ASP A 216 -5.78 12.12 19.34
C ASP A 216 -6.10 13.38 20.15
N ALA A 217 -7.19 13.30 20.92
CA ALA A 217 -7.51 14.28 21.94
C ALA A 217 -6.59 14.12 23.17
N GLY A 218 -5.46 13.42 22.97
CA GLY A 218 -4.53 13.05 24.01
C GLY A 218 -4.06 14.24 24.83
N ASP A 219 -4.08 14.03 26.13
CA ASP A 219 -3.53 14.90 27.19
C ASP A 219 -2.00 15.11 27.07
N ASP A 220 -1.34 14.52 26.07
CA ASP A 220 0.08 14.74 25.85
C ASP A 220 0.29 16.13 25.26
N LYS A 221 0.38 17.09 26.16
CA LYS A 221 0.87 18.45 25.99
C LYS A 221 2.31 18.52 25.50
N LYS A 222 2.60 17.98 24.34
CA LYS A 222 3.67 18.53 23.50
C LYS A 222 3.04 19.70 22.75
N GLU A 223 2.93 20.83 23.43
CA GLU A 223 2.72 22.11 22.76
C GLU A 223 3.76 22.19 21.66
N SER A 224 3.30 22.15 20.41
CA SER A 224 4.15 22.51 19.28
C SER A 224 4.55 23.96 19.52
N ASP A 225 5.85 24.24 19.65
CA ASP A 225 6.39 25.59 19.77
C ASP A 225 6.08 26.45 18.52
N ASP A 226 5.44 25.86 17.51
CA ASP A 226 5.01 26.54 16.29
C ASP A 226 3.55 26.99 16.42
N PRO A 227 3.30 28.33 16.53
CA PRO A 227 1.94 28.87 16.68
C PRO A 227 1.02 28.54 15.50
N GLN A 228 1.56 28.38 14.27
CA GLN A 228 0.80 28.01 13.09
C GLN A 228 0.30 26.56 13.17
N ALA A 229 1.14 25.64 13.62
CA ALA A 229 0.76 24.24 13.82
C ALA A 229 -0.30 24.10 14.92
N ALA A 230 -0.19 24.87 16.01
CA ALA A 230 -1.17 24.91 17.07
C ALA A 230 -2.54 25.41 16.57
N GLN A 231 -2.56 26.47 15.74
CA GLN A 231 -3.80 27.02 15.17
C GLN A 231 -4.45 26.03 14.18
N GLN A 232 -3.67 25.34 13.35
CA GLN A 232 -4.18 24.31 12.45
C GLN A 232 -4.77 23.13 13.24
N LEU A 233 -4.13 22.73 14.33
CA LEU A 233 -4.62 21.69 15.22
C LEU A 233 -5.97 22.07 15.86
N GLU A 234 -6.09 23.28 16.37
CA GLU A 234 -7.36 23.79 16.91
C GLU A 234 -8.46 23.83 15.86
N MET A 235 -8.15 24.26 14.64
CA MET A 235 -9.09 24.25 13.52
C MET A 235 -9.55 22.82 13.20
N LEU A 236 -8.64 21.85 13.10
CA LEU A 236 -8.98 20.45 12.86
C LEU A 236 -9.82 19.84 13.98
N LYS A 237 -9.46 20.11 15.25
CA LYS A 237 -10.26 19.71 16.42
C LYS A 237 -11.66 20.30 16.38
N SER A 238 -11.79 21.59 16.01
CA SER A 238 -13.09 22.27 15.91
C SER A 238 -13.97 21.69 14.81
N MET A 239 -13.39 21.17 13.72
CA MET A 239 -14.11 20.50 12.64
C MET A 239 -14.62 19.12 13.05
N GLY A 240 -14.12 18.52 14.11
CA GLY A 240 -14.65 17.29 14.70
C GLY A 240 -14.69 16.13 13.69
N PHE A 241 -13.60 15.90 12.98
CA PHE A 241 -13.50 14.80 12.01
C PHE A 241 -13.78 13.45 12.68
N LYS A 242 -14.65 12.66 12.08
CA LYS A 242 -14.95 11.28 12.49
C LYS A 242 -15.12 10.39 11.27
N VAL A 243 -14.63 9.18 11.35
CA VAL A 243 -15.02 8.11 10.44
C VAL A 243 -16.30 7.49 10.97
N SER A 244 -17.37 7.56 10.22
CA SER A 244 -18.66 7.00 10.59
C SER A 244 -18.86 5.58 10.06
N GLU A 245 -18.36 5.32 8.85
CA GLU A 245 -18.45 4.01 8.20
C GLU A 245 -17.17 3.78 7.40
N SER A 246 -16.67 2.55 7.42
CA SER A 246 -15.56 2.15 6.56
C SER A 246 -15.66 0.67 6.20
N ALA A 247 -15.23 0.33 5.01
CA ALA A 247 -15.01 -1.05 4.60
C ALA A 247 -13.76 -1.11 3.72
N ILE A 248 -12.96 -2.15 3.92
CA ILE A 248 -11.80 -2.47 3.12
C ILE A 248 -11.96 -3.91 2.67
N THR A 249 -11.99 -4.14 1.38
CA THR A 249 -12.01 -5.48 0.80
C THR A 249 -10.88 -5.61 -0.20
N GLY A 250 -10.33 -6.80 -0.34
CA GLY A 250 -9.25 -6.96 -1.30
C GLY A 250 -8.85 -8.41 -1.52
N VAL A 251 -8.00 -8.58 -2.53
CA VAL A 251 -7.37 -9.84 -2.86
C VAL A 251 -5.88 -9.61 -3.03
N MET A 252 -5.08 -10.46 -2.40
CA MET A 252 -3.64 -10.49 -2.56
C MET A 252 -3.21 -11.87 -3.07
N HIS A 253 -2.22 -11.88 -3.94
CA HIS A 253 -1.61 -13.11 -4.45
C HIS A 253 -0.16 -13.17 -3.98
N TYR A 254 0.10 -14.14 -3.14
CA TYR A 254 1.43 -14.38 -2.57
C TYR A 254 2.14 -15.50 -3.32
N ASP A 255 3.31 -15.19 -3.86
CA ASP A 255 4.20 -16.15 -4.52
C ASP A 255 5.16 -16.74 -3.49
N PHE A 256 5.03 -18.05 -3.23
CA PHE A 256 5.91 -18.78 -2.31
C PHE A 256 7.36 -18.88 -2.81
N ALA A 257 7.56 -18.89 -4.13
CA ALA A 257 8.90 -18.97 -4.69
C ALA A 257 9.66 -17.64 -4.53
N LEU A 258 8.96 -16.50 -4.65
CA LEU A 258 9.53 -15.18 -4.38
C LEU A 258 9.49 -14.80 -2.90
N ALA A 259 8.66 -15.47 -2.10
CA ALA A 259 8.34 -15.10 -0.72
C ALA A 259 7.85 -13.63 -0.64
N ASN A 260 6.92 -13.28 -1.52
CA ASN A 260 6.40 -11.91 -1.62
C ASN A 260 5.00 -11.86 -2.25
N VAL A 261 4.27 -10.77 -1.98
CA VAL A 261 2.99 -10.47 -2.65
C VAL A 261 3.26 -9.93 -4.04
N ILE A 262 2.80 -10.63 -5.07
CA ILE A 262 3.03 -10.23 -6.46
C ILE A 262 1.87 -9.44 -7.07
N LYS A 263 0.69 -9.53 -6.50
CA LYS A 263 -0.49 -8.78 -6.95
C LYS A 263 -1.38 -8.45 -5.77
N THR A 264 -1.87 -7.22 -5.74
CA THR A 264 -2.89 -6.75 -4.77
C THR A 264 -3.95 -5.96 -5.51
N GLU A 265 -5.20 -6.25 -5.25
CA GLU A 265 -6.36 -5.45 -5.67
C GLU A 265 -7.17 -5.15 -4.41
N MET A 266 -7.44 -3.87 -4.14
CA MET A 266 -8.09 -3.43 -2.91
C MET A 266 -9.10 -2.32 -3.21
N ASP A 267 -10.29 -2.47 -2.67
CA ASP A 267 -11.35 -1.48 -2.66
C ASP A 267 -11.56 -0.99 -1.23
N MET A 268 -11.53 0.33 -1.04
CA MET A 268 -11.82 0.96 0.23
C MET A 268 -13.00 1.92 0.07
N SER A 269 -13.94 1.86 0.98
CA SER A 269 -14.98 2.87 1.14
C SER A 269 -14.90 3.48 2.54
N LEU A 270 -15.02 4.79 2.61
CA LEU A 270 -14.90 5.54 3.83
C LEU A 270 -15.94 6.65 3.82
N THR A 271 -16.68 6.79 4.90
CA THR A 271 -17.56 7.93 5.13
C THR A 271 -17.01 8.73 6.29
N MET A 272 -16.57 9.95 6.01
CA MET A 272 -16.14 10.90 7.04
C MET A 272 -17.27 11.87 7.35
N THR A 273 -17.39 12.24 8.61
CA THR A 273 -18.25 13.35 9.03
C THR A 273 -17.36 14.44 9.63
N MET A 274 -17.67 15.68 9.28
CA MET A 274 -17.02 16.85 9.83
C MET A 274 -18.06 17.96 10.04
N LYS A 275 -17.73 18.93 10.88
CA LYS A 275 -18.55 20.15 11.02
C LYS A 275 -18.03 21.22 10.09
N ASP A 276 -18.94 21.85 9.35
CA ASP A 276 -18.63 23.06 8.62
C ASP A 276 -18.18 24.17 9.59
N PRO A 277 -16.98 24.73 9.44
CA PRO A 277 -16.47 25.70 10.39
C PRO A 277 -17.32 27.00 10.44
N SER A 278 -18.04 27.32 9.37
CA SER A 278 -18.85 28.55 9.27
C SER A 278 -20.27 28.36 9.78
N THR A 279 -20.90 27.21 9.49
CA THR A 279 -22.30 26.93 9.82
C THR A 279 -22.48 26.00 11.00
N GLN A 280 -21.40 25.33 11.46
CA GLN A 280 -21.40 24.26 12.47
C GLN A 280 -22.30 23.06 12.12
N GLN A 281 -22.78 22.99 10.88
CA GLN A 281 -23.58 21.87 10.41
C GLN A 281 -22.68 20.67 10.10
N ALA A 282 -23.19 19.49 10.42
CA ALA A 282 -22.49 18.25 10.08
C ALA A 282 -22.52 18.05 8.55
N MET A 283 -21.34 17.84 7.99
CA MET A 283 -21.17 17.46 6.58
C MET A 283 -20.67 16.03 6.52
N THR A 284 -21.14 15.29 5.53
CA THR A 284 -20.74 13.92 5.27
C THR A 284 -19.98 13.85 3.95
N LEU A 285 -18.82 13.23 3.98
CA LEU A 285 -17.88 13.11 2.87
C LEU A 285 -17.65 11.63 2.57
N PRO A 286 -18.43 11.02 1.67
CA PRO A 286 -18.16 9.67 1.21
C PRO A 286 -16.94 9.66 0.28
N MET A 287 -16.03 8.72 0.52
CA MET A 287 -14.82 8.50 -0.25
C MET A 287 -14.74 7.04 -0.68
N LYS A 288 -14.32 6.82 -1.90
CA LYS A 288 -14.01 5.49 -2.44
C LYS A 288 -12.60 5.51 -3.00
N THR A 289 -11.84 4.47 -2.70
CA THR A 289 -10.46 4.33 -3.20
C THR A 289 -10.30 2.92 -3.75
N LYS A 290 -9.73 2.81 -4.93
CA LYS A 290 -9.29 1.55 -5.53
C LYS A 290 -7.78 1.57 -5.64
N VAL A 291 -7.14 0.49 -5.22
CA VAL A 291 -5.69 0.31 -5.32
C VAL A 291 -5.42 -0.99 -6.06
N SER A 292 -4.59 -0.93 -7.08
CA SER A 292 -4.00 -2.10 -7.72
C SER A 292 -2.49 -2.01 -7.63
N ASN A 293 -1.84 -3.08 -7.22
CA ASN A 293 -0.41 -3.16 -7.11
C ASN A 293 0.08 -4.48 -7.72
N THR A 294 1.16 -4.41 -8.51
CA THR A 294 1.83 -5.58 -9.08
C THR A 294 3.31 -5.53 -8.81
N LEU A 295 3.92 -6.67 -8.49
CA LEU A 295 5.35 -6.84 -8.27
C LEU A 295 5.87 -7.86 -9.28
N LYS A 296 6.85 -7.50 -10.09
CA LYS A 296 7.53 -8.40 -11.02
C LYS A 296 9.00 -8.53 -10.65
N ALA A 297 9.48 -9.77 -10.54
CA ALA A 297 10.88 -10.06 -10.32
C ALA A 297 11.59 -10.28 -11.66
N GLN A 298 12.78 -9.72 -11.79
CA GLN A 298 13.66 -9.88 -12.95
C GLN A 298 15.03 -10.33 -12.44
N ALA A 299 15.54 -11.46 -12.96
CA ALA A 299 16.91 -11.85 -12.65
C ALA A 299 17.88 -10.80 -13.22
N GLU A 300 18.90 -10.44 -12.47
CA GLU A 300 20.01 -9.65 -13.01
C GLU A 300 20.67 -10.42 -14.15
N LYS A 301 20.89 -9.77 -15.33
CA LYS A 301 21.54 -10.35 -16.49
C LYS A 301 23.05 -10.32 -16.35
#